data_e9cb23fb83593129ac45335edd7d06b2
#
_entry.id   e9cb23fb83593129ac45335edd7d06b2
#
_cell.length_a   1.000
_cell.length_b   1.000
_cell.length_c   1.000
_cell.angle_alpha   90.00
_cell.angle_beta   90.00
_cell.angle_gamma   90.00
#
_symmetry.space_group_name_H-M   'P 1'
#
loop_
_entity.id
_entity.type
_entity.pdbx_description
1 polymer ?
#
loop_
_entity_poly.entity_id
_entity_poly.type
_entity_poly.pdbx_seq_one_letter_code
_entity_poly.pdbx_strand_id
1 'polypeptide(L)'
;MAAVFHYGTDSLTVSDAMAIAGGACKGVISTDTAAVVKRSESAVESIVSSGKTVYGINTGFGILASTAISASDTATLQHKILQSHSVGVGQPLPVEVAKLMLITKAHSLAKGHSGIRLSTLERIVWHIDQEAIPVVPEKGSVGASGDLSPLSHLFLPLIGMGELWVPASNKQGYQRVAAMDYLKAQNIQPLSLGPKEGLALINGTQFILSFAVKAVQRLHNCLEAADIIGAMSLEALTGTKAPFDARLHALRPFAGNQLVAQRLRLLLQNSAIMNSHVDCDRVQDPYSLRCMPQVHGASRNSWLHLSELTQIELNAVTDNPVLLENGEAISGGNFHGQPLAIPLDYACVAAAELGNISDRRCYLLLEGKWGLPVLLMKDVGLNSGFMIPQYTTAALVTENKTLCFPASADSIPTSLGQEDHVSMGSISGRKLNQVIDNLEYILAIELLSAAQAIEFRRPLKSSVILEFAHSYIRDYVSFASEDRIFALDIEQVVSQLRSFQFVKQVGQFAKESGVSLNQGFEQFEL
;
A
#
# COMPACT_ATOMS: atom_id res chain seq x y z
N MET A 1 10.60 3.36 -25.34
CA MET A 1 9.28 3.99 -25.24
C MET A 1 8.76 3.64 -23.86
N ALA A 2 8.10 4.56 -23.15
CA ALA A 2 7.43 4.23 -21.90
C ALA A 2 6.35 3.17 -22.19
N ALA A 3 6.11 2.25 -21.26
CA ALA A 3 5.01 1.31 -21.35
C ALA A 3 3.68 2.09 -21.43
N VAL A 4 2.71 1.55 -22.14
CA VAL A 4 1.39 2.16 -22.31
C VAL A 4 0.35 1.24 -21.72
N PHE A 5 -0.55 1.79 -20.89
CA PHE A 5 -1.69 1.11 -20.29
C PHE A 5 -3.00 1.70 -20.82
N HIS A 6 -3.95 0.87 -21.25
CA HIS A 6 -5.23 1.32 -21.78
C HIS A 6 -6.31 1.25 -20.70
N TYR A 7 -6.74 2.42 -20.18
CA TYR A 7 -7.82 2.48 -19.19
C TYR A 7 -9.10 1.83 -19.70
N GLY A 8 -9.71 1.01 -18.85
CA GLY A 8 -10.99 0.32 -19.11
C GLY A 8 -10.87 -0.99 -19.88
N THR A 9 -9.77 -1.24 -20.58
CA THR A 9 -9.57 -2.46 -21.41
C THR A 9 -8.50 -3.38 -20.85
N ASP A 10 -7.34 -2.85 -20.44
CA ASP A 10 -6.29 -3.66 -19.85
C ASP A 10 -6.66 -4.03 -18.38
N SER A 11 -6.14 -5.13 -17.87
CA SER A 11 -6.29 -5.49 -16.46
C SER A 11 -5.28 -4.71 -15.62
N LEU A 12 -5.75 -3.83 -14.75
CA LEU A 12 -4.90 -3.01 -13.90
C LEU A 12 -4.36 -3.84 -12.73
N THR A 13 -3.05 -3.96 -12.62
CA THR A 13 -2.36 -4.58 -11.49
C THR A 13 -1.86 -3.53 -10.48
N VAL A 14 -1.47 -3.97 -9.28
CA VAL A 14 -0.80 -3.10 -8.31
C VAL A 14 0.48 -2.50 -8.91
N SER A 15 1.26 -3.32 -9.62
CA SER A 15 2.48 -2.87 -10.30
C SER A 15 2.21 -1.83 -11.38
N ASP A 16 1.16 -2.02 -12.22
CA ASP A 16 0.78 -1.05 -13.24
C ASP A 16 0.30 0.27 -12.63
N ALA A 17 -0.55 0.21 -11.60
CA ALA A 17 -1.04 1.39 -10.89
C ALA A 17 0.14 2.21 -10.30
N MET A 18 1.10 1.54 -9.70
CA MET A 18 2.31 2.17 -9.17
C MET A 18 3.23 2.69 -10.28
N ALA A 19 3.37 1.98 -11.40
CA ALA A 19 4.15 2.42 -12.56
C ALA A 19 3.55 3.68 -13.21
N ILE A 20 2.22 3.77 -13.31
CA ILE A 20 1.52 4.97 -13.80
C ILE A 20 1.69 6.11 -12.78
N ALA A 21 1.53 5.84 -11.49
CA ALA A 21 1.71 6.85 -10.44
C ALA A 21 3.13 7.41 -10.43
N GLY A 22 4.14 6.57 -10.63
CA GLY A 22 5.55 6.96 -10.72
C GLY A 22 6.00 7.49 -12.09
N GLY A 23 5.12 7.56 -13.10
CA GLY A 23 5.44 8.06 -14.44
C GLY A 23 6.26 7.09 -15.32
N ALA A 24 6.47 5.85 -14.89
CA ALA A 24 7.15 4.81 -15.67
C ALA A 24 6.27 4.18 -16.76
N CYS A 25 4.94 4.26 -16.59
CA CYS A 25 3.93 3.83 -17.55
C CYS A 25 2.96 4.98 -17.82
N LYS A 26 2.49 5.11 -19.06
CA LYS A 26 1.49 6.11 -19.43
C LYS A 26 0.12 5.48 -19.60
N GLY A 27 -0.88 5.93 -18.82
CA GLY A 27 -2.28 5.55 -19.00
C GLY A 27 -2.92 6.34 -20.15
N VAL A 28 -3.65 5.67 -21.05
CA VAL A 28 -4.31 6.30 -22.19
C VAL A 28 -5.75 5.80 -22.35
N ILE A 29 -6.59 6.63 -23.00
CA ILE A 29 -7.94 6.26 -23.41
C ILE A 29 -7.87 5.76 -24.85
N SER A 30 -8.17 4.48 -25.07
CA SER A 30 -8.21 3.90 -26.41
C SER A 30 -9.49 4.32 -27.19
N THR A 31 -9.52 4.10 -28.48
CA THR A 31 -10.74 4.28 -29.30
C THR A 31 -11.89 3.42 -28.81
N ASP A 32 -11.60 2.19 -28.38
CA ASP A 32 -12.60 1.25 -27.87
C ASP A 32 -13.16 1.72 -26.53
N THR A 33 -12.28 2.17 -25.62
CA THR A 33 -12.69 2.82 -24.37
C THR A 33 -13.58 4.03 -24.62
N ALA A 34 -13.19 4.91 -25.54
CA ALA A 34 -13.98 6.09 -25.88
C ALA A 34 -15.37 5.72 -26.43
N ALA A 35 -15.47 4.66 -27.23
CA ALA A 35 -16.74 4.17 -27.77
C ALA A 35 -17.67 3.62 -26.66
N VAL A 36 -17.11 2.86 -25.72
CA VAL A 36 -17.87 2.30 -24.57
C VAL A 36 -18.38 3.42 -23.66
N VAL A 37 -17.54 4.41 -23.35
CA VAL A 37 -17.92 5.56 -22.51
C VAL A 37 -19.02 6.38 -23.17
N LYS A 38 -18.90 6.71 -24.48
CA LYS A 38 -19.95 7.44 -25.22
C LYS A 38 -21.28 6.68 -25.29
N ARG A 39 -21.25 5.37 -25.42
CA ARG A 39 -22.47 4.54 -25.37
C ARG A 39 -23.18 4.68 -24.01
N SER A 40 -22.43 4.63 -22.93
CA SER A 40 -22.96 4.81 -21.57
C SER A 40 -23.48 6.23 -21.33
N GLU A 41 -22.80 7.26 -21.85
CA GLU A 41 -23.25 8.65 -21.86
C GLU A 41 -24.63 8.77 -22.57
N SER A 42 -24.76 8.22 -23.79
CA SER A 42 -26.01 8.23 -24.56
C SER A 42 -27.17 7.50 -23.85
N ALA A 43 -26.86 6.46 -23.05
CA ALA A 43 -27.89 5.80 -22.23
C ALA A 43 -28.44 6.73 -21.14
N VAL A 44 -27.60 7.53 -20.48
CA VAL A 44 -28.05 8.55 -19.50
C VAL A 44 -28.91 9.61 -20.19
N GLU A 45 -28.49 10.13 -21.35
CA GLU A 45 -29.27 11.11 -22.12
C GLU A 45 -30.66 10.56 -22.51
N SER A 46 -30.73 9.30 -22.90
CA SER A 46 -32.01 8.61 -23.22
C SER A 46 -32.91 8.48 -21.99
N ILE A 47 -32.35 8.17 -20.81
CA ILE A 47 -33.11 8.12 -19.55
C ILE A 47 -33.65 9.50 -19.20
N VAL A 48 -32.84 10.55 -19.27
CA VAL A 48 -33.25 11.93 -18.99
C VAL A 48 -34.35 12.38 -19.95
N SER A 49 -34.21 12.14 -21.24
CA SER A 49 -35.19 12.54 -22.26
C SER A 49 -36.52 11.76 -22.16
N SER A 50 -36.47 10.51 -21.70
CA SER A 50 -37.69 9.70 -21.49
C SER A 50 -38.58 10.17 -20.32
N GLY A 51 -38.06 11.04 -19.43
CA GLY A 51 -38.73 11.47 -18.21
C GLY A 51 -38.86 10.37 -17.14
N LYS A 52 -38.28 9.19 -17.34
CA LYS A 52 -38.28 8.11 -16.34
C LYS A 52 -37.42 8.51 -15.14
N THR A 53 -37.99 8.43 -13.95
CA THR A 53 -37.26 8.69 -12.70
C THR A 53 -36.27 7.56 -12.42
N VAL A 54 -34.97 7.87 -12.40
CA VAL A 54 -33.91 6.93 -12.09
C VAL A 54 -32.98 7.54 -11.04
N TYR A 55 -32.71 6.80 -9.97
CA TYR A 55 -31.85 7.23 -8.88
C TYR A 55 -30.50 7.77 -9.40
N GLY A 56 -30.09 8.91 -8.85
CA GLY A 56 -28.78 9.51 -9.15
C GLY A 56 -28.63 10.12 -10.55
N ILE A 57 -29.59 9.94 -11.45
CA ILE A 57 -29.61 10.55 -12.78
C ILE A 57 -30.47 11.84 -12.75
N ASN A 58 -31.73 11.73 -12.32
CA ASN A 58 -32.68 12.83 -12.24
C ASN A 58 -33.47 12.85 -10.93
N THR A 59 -32.85 12.37 -9.84
CA THR A 59 -33.38 12.43 -8.45
C THR A 59 -32.37 13.10 -7.54
N GLY A 60 -32.77 13.46 -6.34
CA GLY A 60 -31.89 13.74 -5.22
C GLY A 60 -31.07 12.49 -4.81
N PHE A 61 -30.20 12.64 -3.82
CA PHE A 61 -29.28 11.61 -3.36
C PHE A 61 -29.59 11.16 -1.93
N GLY A 62 -29.18 9.95 -1.56
CA GLY A 62 -29.39 9.37 -0.24
C GLY A 62 -30.88 9.39 0.13
N ILE A 63 -31.22 9.98 1.27
CA ILE A 63 -32.63 10.12 1.75
C ILE A 63 -33.52 10.90 0.76
N LEU A 64 -32.96 11.73 -0.12
CA LEU A 64 -33.68 12.52 -1.12
C LEU A 64 -33.89 11.76 -2.44
N ALA A 65 -33.64 10.47 -2.49
CA ALA A 65 -33.73 9.61 -3.68
C ALA A 65 -35.12 9.62 -4.37
N SER A 66 -36.18 9.88 -3.63
CA SER A 66 -37.54 9.97 -4.15
C SER A 66 -37.93 11.35 -4.72
N THR A 67 -37.06 12.37 -4.56
CA THR A 67 -37.33 13.74 -5.03
C THR A 67 -36.86 13.87 -6.49
N ALA A 68 -37.80 14.02 -7.43
CA ALA A 68 -37.49 14.28 -8.84
C ALA A 68 -36.93 15.70 -9.02
N ILE A 69 -35.85 15.79 -9.82
CA ILE A 69 -35.17 17.06 -10.14
C ILE A 69 -35.43 17.42 -11.59
N SER A 70 -35.72 18.71 -11.85
CA SER A 70 -35.92 19.19 -13.20
C SER A 70 -34.65 19.08 -14.07
N ALA A 71 -34.81 18.95 -15.39
CA ALA A 71 -33.69 18.90 -16.31
C ALA A 71 -32.80 20.15 -16.24
N SER A 72 -33.41 21.33 -15.98
CA SER A 72 -32.69 22.61 -15.81
C SER A 72 -31.84 22.65 -14.54
N ASP A 73 -32.24 21.95 -13.47
CA ASP A 73 -31.55 21.96 -12.18
C ASP A 73 -30.52 20.83 -12.04
N THR A 74 -30.56 19.86 -12.96
CA THR A 74 -29.69 18.67 -12.87
C THR A 74 -28.22 19.04 -12.86
N ALA A 75 -27.75 19.95 -13.73
CA ALA A 75 -26.36 20.40 -13.73
C ALA A 75 -25.98 21.09 -12.40
N THR A 76 -26.87 21.95 -11.89
CA THR A 76 -26.68 22.60 -10.58
C THR A 76 -26.56 21.58 -9.45
N LEU A 77 -27.40 20.54 -9.46
CA LEU A 77 -27.34 19.45 -8.48
C LEU A 77 -26.01 18.72 -8.51
N GLN A 78 -25.48 18.38 -9.71
CA GLN A 78 -24.21 17.69 -9.84
C GLN A 78 -23.02 18.52 -9.34
N HIS A 79 -23.04 19.84 -9.49
CA HIS A 79 -22.05 20.72 -8.88
C HIS A 79 -22.20 20.81 -7.35
N LYS A 80 -23.44 20.95 -6.87
CA LYS A 80 -23.71 21.07 -5.43
C LYS A 80 -23.33 19.83 -4.64
N ILE A 81 -23.44 18.63 -5.22
CA ILE A 81 -23.03 17.41 -4.53
C ILE A 81 -21.53 17.41 -4.24
N LEU A 82 -20.66 17.83 -5.20
CA LEU A 82 -19.23 17.97 -4.95
C LEU A 82 -18.94 18.98 -3.83
N GLN A 83 -19.66 20.11 -3.81
CA GLN A 83 -19.46 21.15 -2.79
C GLN A 83 -19.89 20.67 -1.40
N SER A 84 -21.09 20.10 -1.28
CA SER A 84 -21.67 19.70 0.01
C SER A 84 -20.99 18.49 0.63
N HIS A 85 -20.35 17.63 -0.18
CA HIS A 85 -19.64 16.42 0.29
C HIS A 85 -18.14 16.65 0.51
N SER A 86 -17.60 17.81 0.13
CA SER A 86 -16.21 18.21 0.41
C SER A 86 -16.05 18.70 1.85
N VAL A 87 -16.16 17.79 2.80
CA VAL A 87 -16.17 18.05 4.26
C VAL A 87 -15.03 17.34 4.99
N GLY A 88 -14.05 16.83 4.26
CA GLY A 88 -12.86 16.15 4.81
C GLY A 88 -12.02 17.09 5.67
N VAL A 89 -11.34 16.50 6.67
CA VAL A 89 -10.49 17.21 7.64
C VAL A 89 -9.15 16.49 7.84
N GLY A 90 -8.25 17.13 8.54
CA GLY A 90 -6.91 16.59 8.85
C GLY A 90 -5.85 17.01 7.84
N GLN A 91 -4.74 16.27 7.83
CA GLN A 91 -3.64 16.57 6.92
C GLN A 91 -4.00 16.16 5.48
N PRO A 92 -3.41 16.82 4.48
CA PRO A 92 -3.51 16.36 3.10
C PRO A 92 -2.89 14.96 2.95
N LEU A 93 -3.50 14.14 2.09
CA LEU A 93 -2.90 12.88 1.66
C LEU A 93 -1.54 13.09 1.00
N PRO A 94 -0.63 12.09 1.08
CA PRO A 94 0.51 12.04 0.19
C PRO A 94 0.07 12.15 -1.28
N VAL A 95 0.81 12.93 -2.07
CA VAL A 95 0.48 13.18 -3.49
C VAL A 95 0.29 11.89 -4.27
N GLU A 96 1.13 10.90 -4.02
CA GLU A 96 1.06 9.58 -4.67
C GLU A 96 -0.26 8.85 -4.38
N VAL A 97 -0.79 8.94 -3.15
CA VAL A 97 -2.09 8.31 -2.79
C VAL A 97 -3.23 9.01 -3.54
N ALA A 98 -3.25 10.34 -3.56
CA ALA A 98 -4.26 11.10 -4.31
C ALA A 98 -4.16 10.83 -5.83
N LYS A 99 -2.95 10.65 -6.38
CA LYS A 99 -2.75 10.26 -7.77
C LYS A 99 -3.25 8.84 -8.06
N LEU A 100 -3.04 7.88 -7.15
CA LEU A 100 -3.62 6.54 -7.24
C LEU A 100 -5.16 6.58 -7.24
N MET A 101 -5.78 7.47 -6.45
CA MET A 101 -7.23 7.67 -6.48
C MET A 101 -7.71 8.13 -7.87
N LEU A 102 -7.00 9.05 -8.53
CA LEU A 102 -7.32 9.46 -9.90
C LEU A 102 -7.17 8.29 -10.91
N ILE A 103 -6.07 7.53 -10.82
CA ILE A 103 -5.77 6.39 -11.71
C ILE A 103 -6.84 5.32 -11.59
N THR A 104 -7.14 4.88 -10.37
CA THR A 104 -8.13 3.83 -10.11
C THR A 104 -9.54 4.28 -10.47
N LYS A 105 -9.88 5.58 -10.26
CA LYS A 105 -11.15 6.14 -10.69
C LYS A 105 -11.25 6.25 -12.19
N ALA A 106 -10.21 6.73 -12.88
CA ALA A 106 -10.17 6.78 -14.34
C ALA A 106 -10.38 5.39 -14.94
N HIS A 107 -9.72 4.36 -14.38
CA HIS A 107 -9.86 2.98 -14.86
C HIS A 107 -11.28 2.44 -14.67
N SER A 108 -11.89 2.64 -13.50
CA SER A 108 -13.27 2.21 -13.22
C SER A 108 -14.29 2.91 -14.12
N LEU A 109 -14.17 4.24 -14.30
CA LEU A 109 -15.05 5.02 -15.16
C LEU A 109 -14.90 4.68 -16.65
N ALA A 110 -13.68 4.35 -17.07
CA ALA A 110 -13.35 3.95 -18.44
C ALA A 110 -14.02 2.63 -18.87
N LYS A 111 -14.50 1.82 -17.95
CA LYS A 111 -15.27 0.60 -18.24
C LYS A 111 -16.68 0.89 -18.82
N GLY A 112 -17.14 2.15 -18.80
CA GLY A 112 -18.37 2.59 -19.46
C GLY A 112 -19.67 2.17 -18.77
N HIS A 113 -19.66 2.03 -17.45
CA HIS A 113 -20.85 1.69 -16.66
C HIS A 113 -21.37 2.84 -15.77
N SER A 114 -20.75 4.03 -15.89
CA SER A 114 -21.06 5.16 -15.00
C SER A 114 -21.79 6.32 -15.68
N GLY A 115 -21.92 6.30 -16.99
CA GLY A 115 -22.66 7.32 -17.75
C GLY A 115 -22.04 8.72 -17.75
N ILE A 116 -20.72 8.81 -17.52
CA ILE A 116 -19.99 10.07 -17.62
C ILE A 116 -19.70 10.44 -19.06
N ARG A 117 -19.49 11.72 -19.33
CA ARG A 117 -19.01 12.17 -20.64
C ARG A 117 -17.56 11.80 -20.86
N LEU A 118 -17.22 11.53 -22.14
CA LEU A 118 -15.83 11.26 -22.50
C LEU A 118 -14.90 12.42 -22.10
N SER A 119 -15.33 13.68 -22.26
CA SER A 119 -14.56 14.87 -21.87
C SER A 119 -14.25 14.95 -20.38
N THR A 120 -15.09 14.39 -19.54
CA THR A 120 -14.85 14.30 -18.07
C THR A 120 -13.77 13.26 -17.77
N LEU A 121 -13.80 12.10 -18.42
CA LEU A 121 -12.74 11.10 -18.30
C LEU A 121 -11.40 11.63 -18.83
N GLU A 122 -11.40 12.29 -19.99
CA GLU A 122 -10.21 12.93 -20.57
C GLU A 122 -9.60 13.97 -19.62
N ARG A 123 -10.43 14.75 -18.91
CA ARG A 123 -9.97 15.72 -17.94
C ARG A 123 -9.32 15.05 -16.72
N ILE A 124 -9.83 13.91 -16.25
CA ILE A 124 -9.21 13.14 -15.16
C ILE A 124 -7.83 12.64 -15.60
N VAL A 125 -7.72 12.07 -16.79
CA VAL A 125 -6.44 11.60 -17.35
C VAL A 125 -5.47 12.77 -17.56
N TRP A 126 -5.96 13.94 -17.99
CA TRP A 126 -5.15 15.16 -18.10
C TRP A 126 -4.55 15.55 -16.74
N HIS A 127 -5.30 15.50 -15.65
CA HIS A 127 -4.77 15.78 -14.30
C HIS A 127 -3.63 14.82 -13.92
N ILE A 128 -3.76 13.55 -14.26
CA ILE A 128 -2.72 12.54 -14.03
C ILE A 128 -1.45 12.86 -14.85
N ASP A 129 -1.63 13.14 -16.14
CA ASP A 129 -0.53 13.40 -17.08
C ASP A 129 0.22 14.71 -16.78
N GLN A 130 -0.48 15.73 -16.27
CA GLN A 130 0.10 17.03 -15.93
C GLN A 130 0.65 17.10 -14.50
N GLU A 131 0.62 16.02 -13.74
CA GLU A 131 0.99 16.02 -12.31
C GLU A 131 0.22 17.08 -11.50
N ALA A 132 -1.00 17.43 -11.93
CA ALA A 132 -1.86 18.41 -11.28
C ALA A 132 -2.82 17.68 -10.34
N ILE A 133 -2.30 17.23 -9.19
CA ILE A 133 -2.97 16.27 -8.31
C ILE A 133 -3.80 17.00 -7.25
N PRO A 134 -5.11 16.68 -7.11
CA PRO A 134 -5.97 17.32 -6.13
C PRO A 134 -5.51 17.15 -4.68
N VAL A 135 -5.67 18.21 -3.88
CA VAL A 135 -5.42 18.16 -2.43
C VAL A 135 -6.62 17.54 -1.74
N VAL A 136 -6.42 16.36 -1.14
CA VAL A 136 -7.48 15.58 -0.48
C VAL A 136 -7.15 15.43 1.00
N PRO A 137 -8.02 15.82 1.94
CA PRO A 137 -7.85 15.57 3.37
C PRO A 137 -7.96 14.09 3.72
N GLU A 138 -7.22 13.66 4.74
CA GLU A 138 -7.09 12.23 5.10
C GLU A 138 -8.29 11.64 5.87
N LYS A 139 -9.17 12.47 6.45
CA LYS A 139 -10.27 12.03 7.34
C LYS A 139 -11.61 12.57 6.87
N GLY A 140 -12.68 11.80 7.18
CA GLY A 140 -14.06 12.21 6.89
C GLY A 140 -14.90 11.18 6.14
N SER A 141 -14.31 10.02 5.73
CA SER A 141 -15.08 8.92 5.15
C SER A 141 -15.40 7.85 6.20
N VAL A 142 -16.62 7.38 6.22
CA VAL A 142 -17.09 6.20 6.98
C VAL A 142 -17.29 4.99 6.06
N GLY A 143 -17.12 5.17 4.75
CA GLY A 143 -17.37 4.14 3.74
C GLY A 143 -18.85 4.03 3.34
N ALA A 144 -19.66 5.04 3.62
CA ALA A 144 -21.03 5.17 3.13
C ALA A 144 -21.02 5.56 1.65
N SER A 145 -21.70 4.83 0.80
CA SER A 145 -21.63 4.96 -0.67
C SER A 145 -20.19 4.94 -1.21
N GLY A 146 -19.30 4.24 -0.52
CA GLY A 146 -17.86 4.30 -0.70
C GLY A 146 -17.24 5.52 -0.02
N ASP A 147 -16.36 6.21 -0.73
CA ASP A 147 -15.49 7.27 -0.19
C ASP A 147 -15.97 8.68 -0.57
N LEU A 148 -17.21 9.03 -0.27
CA LEU A 148 -17.86 10.27 -0.74
C LEU A 148 -17.03 11.53 -0.51
N SER A 149 -16.63 11.80 0.74
CA SER A 149 -15.92 13.03 1.08
C SER A 149 -14.54 13.14 0.42
N PRO A 150 -13.63 12.16 0.52
CA PRO A 150 -12.33 12.25 -0.16
C PRO A 150 -12.46 12.31 -1.69
N LEU A 151 -13.41 11.58 -2.30
CA LEU A 151 -13.65 11.67 -3.74
C LEU A 151 -14.25 13.02 -4.14
N SER A 152 -15.07 13.65 -3.28
CA SER A 152 -15.55 15.01 -3.55
C SER A 152 -14.38 16.00 -3.61
N HIS A 153 -13.47 15.97 -2.64
CA HIS A 153 -12.27 16.79 -2.68
C HIS A 153 -11.40 16.50 -3.92
N LEU A 154 -11.28 15.23 -4.30
CA LEU A 154 -10.52 14.81 -5.47
C LEU A 154 -11.03 15.45 -6.77
N PHE A 155 -12.34 15.71 -6.88
CA PHE A 155 -12.96 16.20 -8.10
C PHE A 155 -13.41 17.66 -8.06
N LEU A 156 -13.24 18.39 -6.95
CA LEU A 156 -13.43 19.85 -6.92
C LEU A 156 -12.65 20.59 -8.01
N PRO A 157 -11.37 20.23 -8.33
CA PRO A 157 -10.62 20.92 -9.38
C PRO A 157 -11.25 20.83 -10.77
N LEU A 158 -12.03 19.80 -11.07
CA LEU A 158 -12.74 19.70 -12.36
C LEU A 158 -13.70 20.89 -12.59
N ILE A 159 -14.30 21.38 -11.51
CA ILE A 159 -15.22 22.53 -11.53
C ILE A 159 -14.54 23.84 -11.11
N GLY A 160 -13.21 23.87 -11.06
CA GLY A 160 -12.43 25.06 -10.73
C GLY A 160 -12.35 25.40 -9.24
N MET A 161 -12.69 24.47 -8.35
CA MET A 161 -12.68 24.66 -6.90
C MET A 161 -11.58 23.85 -6.23
N GLY A 162 -11.29 24.13 -4.95
CA GLY A 162 -10.25 23.42 -4.21
C GLY A 162 -8.83 23.77 -4.62
N GLU A 163 -7.89 22.91 -4.30
CA GLU A 163 -6.46 23.11 -4.50
C GLU A 163 -5.82 21.92 -5.21
N LEU A 164 -4.67 22.16 -5.83
CA LEU A 164 -3.85 21.17 -6.53
C LEU A 164 -2.43 21.17 -5.97
N TRP A 165 -1.85 20.00 -5.86
CA TRP A 165 -0.42 19.79 -5.85
C TRP A 165 0.10 19.84 -7.28
N VAL A 166 1.05 20.72 -7.57
CA VAL A 166 1.74 20.79 -8.85
C VAL A 166 3.25 20.74 -8.63
N PRO A 167 4.04 20.26 -9.59
CA PRO A 167 5.49 20.26 -9.46
C PRO A 167 6.02 21.65 -9.13
N ALA A 168 6.88 21.74 -8.13
CA ALA A 168 7.48 23.01 -7.74
C ALA A 168 8.42 23.56 -8.84
N SER A 169 8.52 24.88 -8.96
CA SER A 169 9.32 25.54 -10.00
C SER A 169 10.81 25.14 -9.98
N ASN A 170 11.33 24.78 -8.81
CA ASN A 170 12.70 24.26 -8.62
C ASN A 170 12.83 22.76 -8.92
N LYS A 171 11.76 22.11 -9.38
CA LYS A 171 11.65 20.66 -9.62
C LYS A 171 11.92 19.77 -8.38
N GLN A 172 11.86 20.34 -7.19
CA GLN A 172 11.99 19.59 -5.93
C GLN A 172 10.64 19.55 -5.22
N GLY A 173 9.94 18.40 -5.35
CA GLY A 173 8.65 18.16 -4.73
C GLY A 173 7.48 18.92 -5.38
N TYR A 174 6.45 19.16 -4.59
CA TYR A 174 5.19 19.75 -5.02
C TYR A 174 4.89 21.02 -4.23
N GLN A 175 4.17 21.96 -4.87
CA GLN A 175 3.60 23.16 -4.24
C GLN A 175 2.07 23.15 -4.38
N ARG A 176 1.37 23.78 -3.44
CA ARG A 176 -0.09 23.93 -3.48
C ARG A 176 -0.47 25.18 -4.23
N VAL A 177 -1.46 25.06 -5.10
CA VAL A 177 -2.02 26.20 -5.86
C VAL A 177 -3.56 26.08 -5.87
N ALA A 178 -4.25 27.21 -5.97
CA ALA A 178 -5.70 27.21 -6.19
C ALA A 178 -6.02 26.59 -7.56
N ALA A 179 -7.01 25.69 -7.62
CA ALA A 179 -7.35 24.97 -8.85
C ALA A 179 -7.76 25.93 -9.99
N MET A 180 -8.57 26.96 -9.69
CA MET A 180 -9.01 27.94 -10.67
C MET A 180 -7.83 28.70 -11.30
N ASP A 181 -6.84 29.10 -10.49
CA ASP A 181 -5.69 29.85 -10.98
C ASP A 181 -4.81 28.99 -11.87
N TYR A 182 -4.61 27.72 -11.49
CA TYR A 182 -3.87 26.76 -12.30
C TYR A 182 -4.56 26.48 -13.64
N LEU A 183 -5.88 26.22 -13.62
CA LEU A 183 -6.65 25.98 -14.85
C LEU A 183 -6.58 27.20 -15.79
N LYS A 184 -6.74 28.42 -15.26
CA LYS A 184 -6.57 29.67 -16.05
C LYS A 184 -5.18 29.77 -16.67
N ALA A 185 -4.13 29.47 -15.90
CA ALA A 185 -2.75 29.50 -16.41
C ALA A 185 -2.50 28.48 -17.53
N GLN A 186 -3.25 27.36 -17.52
CA GLN A 186 -3.22 26.35 -18.58
C GLN A 186 -4.21 26.62 -19.73
N ASN A 187 -4.93 27.76 -19.72
CA ASN A 187 -6.02 28.08 -20.67
C ASN A 187 -7.13 27.03 -20.72
N ILE A 188 -7.45 26.40 -19.57
CA ILE A 188 -8.45 25.36 -19.44
C ILE A 188 -9.66 25.89 -18.67
N GLN A 189 -10.87 25.67 -19.19
CA GLN A 189 -12.10 26.04 -18.51
C GLN A 189 -12.53 24.94 -17.54
N PRO A 190 -13.11 25.31 -16.38
CA PRO A 190 -13.82 24.38 -15.53
C PRO A 190 -14.90 23.63 -16.30
N LEU A 191 -15.16 22.36 -15.91
CA LEU A 191 -16.23 21.57 -16.50
C LEU A 191 -17.58 21.99 -15.93
N SER A 192 -18.60 22.02 -16.79
CA SER A 192 -20.00 22.01 -16.37
C SER A 192 -20.45 20.54 -16.35
N LEU A 193 -20.74 19.98 -15.18
CA LEU A 193 -21.10 18.57 -15.04
C LEU A 193 -22.52 18.31 -15.59
N GLY A 194 -22.66 17.24 -16.34
CA GLY A 194 -23.94 16.72 -16.84
C GLY A 194 -24.67 15.80 -15.85
N PRO A 195 -25.84 15.28 -16.22
CA PRO A 195 -26.59 14.33 -15.40
C PRO A 195 -25.74 13.15 -14.96
N LYS A 196 -25.90 12.70 -13.71
CA LYS A 196 -25.17 11.60 -13.07
C LYS A 196 -23.66 11.86 -12.82
N GLU A 197 -22.99 12.78 -13.52
CA GLU A 197 -21.53 12.93 -13.44
C GLU A 197 -21.02 13.24 -12.03
N GLY A 198 -21.68 14.14 -11.29
CA GLY A 198 -21.28 14.44 -9.91
C GLY A 198 -21.34 13.21 -9.02
N LEU A 199 -22.40 12.44 -9.09
CA LEU A 199 -22.54 11.20 -8.33
C LEU A 199 -21.51 10.15 -8.78
N ALA A 200 -21.33 9.94 -10.09
CA ALA A 200 -20.37 8.98 -10.64
C ALA A 200 -18.93 9.29 -10.21
N LEU A 201 -18.58 10.56 -10.05
CA LEU A 201 -17.25 10.97 -9.59
C LEU A 201 -17.02 10.60 -8.11
N ILE A 202 -18.01 10.79 -7.23
CA ILE A 202 -17.82 10.63 -5.78
C ILE A 202 -18.20 9.26 -5.24
N ASN A 203 -18.92 8.44 -6.01
CA ASN A 203 -19.35 7.10 -5.61
C ASN A 203 -18.24 6.07 -5.89
N GLY A 204 -17.90 5.24 -4.91
CA GLY A 204 -16.90 4.17 -5.07
C GLY A 204 -15.81 4.15 -4.00
N THR A 205 -14.91 3.19 -4.12
CA THR A 205 -13.96 2.77 -3.08
C THR A 205 -12.52 3.23 -3.33
N GLN A 206 -12.28 4.20 -4.20
CA GLN A 206 -10.95 4.52 -4.71
C GLN A 206 -9.99 5.08 -3.64
N PHE A 207 -10.51 5.68 -2.57
CA PHE A 207 -9.68 6.09 -1.43
C PHE A 207 -9.18 4.85 -0.66
N ILE A 208 -10.07 3.96 -0.27
CA ILE A 208 -9.72 2.70 0.41
C ILE A 208 -8.78 1.88 -0.46
N LEU A 209 -9.09 1.76 -1.76
CA LEU A 209 -8.30 1.02 -2.74
C LEU A 209 -6.88 1.57 -2.91
N SER A 210 -6.72 2.90 -2.92
CA SER A 210 -5.39 3.51 -3.03
C SER A 210 -4.49 3.19 -1.84
N PHE A 211 -5.04 3.13 -0.63
CA PHE A 211 -4.33 2.65 0.55
C PHE A 211 -4.03 1.16 0.48
N ALA A 212 -4.94 0.34 -0.07
CA ALA A 212 -4.71 -1.09 -0.28
C ALA A 212 -3.56 -1.33 -1.27
N VAL A 213 -3.52 -0.63 -2.40
CA VAL A 213 -2.42 -0.69 -3.40
C VAL A 213 -1.08 -0.37 -2.75
N LYS A 214 -0.99 0.73 -1.99
CA LYS A 214 0.23 1.10 -1.27
C LYS A 214 0.62 0.05 -0.24
N ALA A 215 -0.33 -0.47 0.52
CA ALA A 215 -0.08 -1.47 1.54
C ALA A 215 0.41 -2.80 0.93
N VAL A 216 -0.20 -3.27 -0.17
CA VAL A 216 0.23 -4.49 -0.87
C VAL A 216 1.68 -4.38 -1.31
N GLN A 217 2.07 -3.27 -1.94
CA GLN A 217 3.43 -3.06 -2.42
C GLN A 217 4.45 -2.98 -1.27
N ARG A 218 4.16 -2.17 -0.25
CA ARG A 218 5.10 -1.93 0.86
C ARG A 218 5.23 -3.16 1.77
N LEU A 219 4.12 -3.82 2.09
CA LEU A 219 4.15 -5.02 2.92
C LEU A 219 4.86 -6.19 2.22
N HIS A 220 4.71 -6.33 0.89
CA HIS A 220 5.51 -7.26 0.11
C HIS A 220 7.01 -7.01 0.30
N ASN A 221 7.45 -5.78 0.13
CA ASN A 221 8.86 -5.40 0.34
C ASN A 221 9.34 -5.69 1.77
N CYS A 222 8.50 -5.43 2.79
CA CYS A 222 8.82 -5.76 4.17
C CYS A 222 8.97 -7.27 4.40
N LEU A 223 8.10 -8.10 3.79
CA LEU A 223 8.18 -9.57 3.86
C LEU A 223 9.45 -10.11 3.21
N GLU A 224 9.80 -9.57 2.04
CA GLU A 224 11.06 -9.93 1.36
C GLU A 224 12.30 -9.54 2.18
N ALA A 225 12.31 -8.33 2.74
CA ALA A 225 13.38 -7.82 3.61
C ALA A 225 13.50 -8.64 4.90
N ALA A 226 12.37 -8.98 5.55
CA ALA A 226 12.35 -9.70 6.83
C ALA A 226 13.05 -11.06 6.77
N ASP A 227 12.93 -11.79 5.65
CA ASP A 227 13.61 -13.08 5.50
C ASP A 227 15.13 -12.90 5.37
N ILE A 228 15.58 -11.88 4.63
CA ILE A 228 17.01 -11.58 4.47
C ILE A 228 17.60 -11.14 5.82
N ILE A 229 16.93 -10.21 6.48
CA ILE A 229 17.34 -9.66 7.79
C ILE A 229 17.34 -10.73 8.87
N GLY A 230 16.27 -11.56 8.91
CA GLY A 230 16.17 -12.68 9.83
C GLY A 230 17.27 -13.73 9.63
N ALA A 231 17.68 -13.99 8.38
CA ALA A 231 18.81 -14.86 8.08
C ALA A 231 20.15 -14.26 8.57
N MET A 232 20.34 -12.94 8.41
CA MET A 232 21.52 -12.23 8.95
C MET A 232 21.55 -12.30 10.49
N SER A 233 20.42 -12.08 11.16
CA SER A 233 20.30 -12.20 12.60
C SER A 233 20.57 -13.62 13.09
N LEU A 234 20.06 -14.64 12.38
CA LEU A 234 20.31 -16.06 12.69
C LEU A 234 21.80 -16.39 12.65
N GLU A 235 22.51 -15.98 11.61
CA GLU A 235 23.95 -16.20 11.49
C GLU A 235 24.73 -15.47 12.59
N ALA A 236 24.39 -14.20 12.82
CA ALA A 236 25.03 -13.43 13.89
C ALA A 236 24.87 -14.09 15.26
N LEU A 237 23.73 -14.71 15.54
CA LEU A 237 23.43 -15.45 16.76
C LEU A 237 23.89 -16.93 16.73
N THR A 238 24.61 -17.34 15.69
CA THR A 238 25.03 -18.74 15.49
C THR A 238 23.86 -19.73 15.68
N GLY A 239 22.72 -19.44 15.03
CA GLY A 239 21.54 -20.30 15.04
C GLY A 239 21.67 -21.48 14.06
N THR A 240 20.79 -22.48 14.16
CA THR A 240 20.81 -23.67 13.29
C THR A 240 19.84 -23.55 12.13
N LYS A 241 20.20 -24.14 10.98
CA LYS A 241 19.32 -24.24 9.80
C LYS A 241 18.35 -25.45 9.85
N ALA A 242 18.48 -26.32 10.85
CA ALA A 242 17.67 -27.55 10.98
C ALA A 242 16.15 -27.29 10.96
N PRO A 243 15.60 -26.21 11.60
CA PRO A 243 14.17 -25.91 11.55
C PRO A 243 13.63 -25.57 10.16
N PHE A 244 14.48 -25.35 9.17
CA PHE A 244 14.07 -24.96 7.80
C PHE A 244 14.09 -26.15 6.84
N ASP A 245 14.28 -27.39 7.33
CA ASP A 245 14.29 -28.60 6.50
C ASP A 245 12.95 -28.74 5.73
N ALA A 246 13.04 -28.98 4.42
CA ALA A 246 11.88 -29.09 3.55
C ALA A 246 10.92 -30.21 3.98
N ARG A 247 11.44 -31.32 4.51
CA ARG A 247 10.65 -32.45 5.00
C ARG A 247 9.77 -32.07 6.18
N LEU A 248 10.27 -31.20 7.09
CA LEU A 248 9.52 -30.66 8.22
C LEU A 248 8.31 -29.85 7.72
N HIS A 249 8.54 -28.96 6.75
CA HIS A 249 7.49 -28.09 6.20
C HIS A 249 6.52 -28.80 5.26
N ALA A 250 6.89 -29.96 4.71
CA ALA A 250 5.98 -30.83 3.97
C ALA A 250 4.92 -31.48 4.87
N LEU A 251 5.22 -31.71 6.16
CA LEU A 251 4.27 -32.25 7.15
C LEU A 251 3.19 -31.22 7.56
N ARG A 252 3.44 -29.93 7.33
CA ARG A 252 2.49 -28.83 7.61
C ARG A 252 2.51 -27.82 6.46
N PRO A 253 1.85 -28.13 5.32
CA PRO A 253 2.13 -27.54 4.02
C PRO A 253 1.42 -26.19 3.79
N PHE A 254 1.58 -25.21 4.68
CA PHE A 254 1.22 -23.84 4.39
C PHE A 254 2.21 -23.24 3.40
N ALA A 255 1.73 -22.74 2.26
CA ALA A 255 2.57 -22.23 1.17
C ALA A 255 3.55 -21.12 1.62
N GLY A 256 3.09 -20.16 2.42
CA GLY A 256 3.95 -19.11 2.97
C GLY A 256 5.07 -19.69 3.87
N ASN A 257 4.78 -20.70 4.69
CA ASN A 257 5.78 -21.35 5.55
C ASN A 257 6.85 -22.08 4.71
N GLN A 258 6.41 -22.79 3.66
CA GLN A 258 7.30 -23.50 2.75
C GLN A 258 8.22 -22.55 1.99
N LEU A 259 7.67 -21.43 1.50
CA LEU A 259 8.45 -20.37 0.85
C LEU A 259 9.51 -19.80 1.79
N VAL A 260 9.14 -19.38 3.00
CA VAL A 260 10.11 -18.79 3.95
C VAL A 260 11.20 -19.79 4.31
N ALA A 261 10.84 -21.07 4.57
CA ALA A 261 11.82 -22.11 4.85
C ALA A 261 12.77 -22.35 3.65
N GLN A 262 12.26 -22.31 2.42
CA GLN A 262 13.08 -22.39 1.21
C GLN A 262 14.04 -21.20 1.11
N ARG A 263 13.54 -19.99 1.27
CA ARG A 263 14.34 -18.76 1.22
C ARG A 263 15.47 -18.78 2.25
N LEU A 264 15.17 -19.17 3.50
CA LEU A 264 16.18 -19.27 4.55
C LEU A 264 17.25 -20.32 4.22
N ARG A 265 16.88 -21.49 3.68
CA ARG A 265 17.87 -22.49 3.23
C ARG A 265 18.79 -21.95 2.14
N LEU A 266 18.25 -21.22 1.16
CA LEU A 266 19.00 -20.62 0.06
C LEU A 266 19.90 -19.48 0.54
N LEU A 267 19.37 -18.59 1.39
CA LEU A 267 20.14 -17.47 1.97
C LEU A 267 21.31 -17.94 2.84
N LEU A 268 21.18 -19.08 3.53
CA LEU A 268 22.19 -19.63 4.44
C LEU A 268 23.15 -20.64 3.76
N GLN A 269 23.02 -20.82 2.44
CA GLN A 269 23.79 -21.84 1.73
C GLN A 269 25.29 -21.51 1.71
N ASN A 270 26.13 -22.50 2.03
CA ASN A 270 27.59 -22.41 2.01
C ASN A 270 28.20 -21.35 2.95
N SER A 271 27.49 -20.97 4.02
CA SER A 271 28.03 -20.05 5.01
C SER A 271 29.08 -20.71 5.90
N ALA A 272 30.24 -20.06 6.05
CA ALA A 272 31.27 -20.50 6.99
C ALA A 272 30.83 -20.26 8.44
N ILE A 273 30.06 -19.20 8.71
CA ILE A 273 29.50 -18.95 10.04
C ILE A 273 28.57 -20.11 10.44
N MET A 274 27.65 -20.53 9.56
CA MET A 274 26.74 -21.66 9.82
C MET A 274 27.51 -22.97 10.05
N ASN A 275 28.61 -23.20 9.32
CA ASN A 275 29.40 -24.42 9.43
C ASN A 275 30.29 -24.44 10.68
N SER A 276 30.56 -23.29 11.30
CA SER A 276 31.48 -23.18 12.45
C SER A 276 30.91 -23.73 13.76
N HIS A 277 29.59 -23.99 13.83
CA HIS A 277 28.93 -24.40 15.08
C HIS A 277 27.95 -25.58 14.90
N VAL A 278 28.21 -26.46 13.94
CA VAL A 278 27.34 -27.62 13.65
C VAL A 278 27.24 -28.56 14.86
N ASP A 279 28.31 -28.67 15.64
CA ASP A 279 28.39 -29.53 16.84
C ASP A 279 28.27 -28.73 18.15
N CYS A 280 27.48 -27.65 18.16
CA CYS A 280 27.32 -26.83 19.37
C CYS A 280 26.40 -27.49 20.41
N ASP A 281 26.61 -27.18 21.70
CA ASP A 281 25.82 -27.72 22.83
C ASP A 281 24.37 -27.21 22.90
N ARG A 282 23.98 -26.28 22.03
CA ARG A 282 22.62 -25.70 22.02
C ARG A 282 21.63 -26.69 21.41
N VAL A 283 20.74 -27.22 22.24
CA VAL A 283 19.72 -28.20 21.80
C VAL A 283 18.68 -27.55 20.86
N GLN A 284 18.26 -26.33 21.14
CA GLN A 284 17.27 -25.59 20.33
C GLN A 284 17.54 -24.09 20.36
N ASP A 285 17.27 -23.43 19.22
CA ASP A 285 17.22 -21.98 19.14
C ASP A 285 15.94 -21.40 19.75
N PRO A 286 15.93 -20.14 20.19
CA PRO A 286 14.73 -19.41 20.54
C PRO A 286 13.72 -19.37 19.40
N TYR A 287 12.44 -19.20 19.71
CA TYR A 287 11.36 -19.20 18.71
C TYR A 287 11.52 -18.12 17.65
N SER A 288 12.04 -16.93 18.00
CA SER A 288 12.24 -15.85 17.03
C SER A 288 13.26 -16.19 15.94
N LEU A 289 14.08 -17.23 16.12
CA LEU A 289 14.98 -17.78 15.12
C LEU A 289 14.36 -19.00 14.42
N ARG A 290 13.96 -20.04 15.16
CA ARG A 290 13.52 -21.29 14.58
C ARG A 290 12.09 -21.30 14.03
N CYS A 291 11.23 -20.36 14.47
CA CYS A 291 9.85 -20.26 14.02
C CYS A 291 9.63 -19.16 12.95
N MET A 292 10.70 -18.62 12.35
CA MET A 292 10.55 -17.68 11.23
C MET A 292 9.64 -18.20 10.12
N PRO A 293 9.72 -19.47 9.66
CA PRO A 293 8.81 -19.96 8.64
C PRO A 293 7.34 -19.89 9.04
N GLN A 294 7.01 -20.15 10.30
CA GLN A 294 5.62 -20.14 10.78
C GLN A 294 5.07 -18.72 10.90
N VAL A 295 5.88 -17.76 11.37
CA VAL A 295 5.44 -16.38 11.61
C VAL A 295 5.47 -15.56 10.32
N HIS A 296 6.61 -15.48 9.64
CA HIS A 296 6.72 -14.78 8.36
C HIS A 296 5.78 -15.39 7.30
N GLY A 297 5.65 -16.75 7.29
CA GLY A 297 4.77 -17.43 6.38
C GLY A 297 3.29 -17.14 6.61
N ALA A 298 2.85 -16.99 7.87
CA ALA A 298 1.49 -16.57 8.19
C ALA A 298 1.22 -15.14 7.66
N SER A 299 2.17 -14.22 7.86
CA SER A 299 2.07 -12.86 7.33
C SER A 299 2.05 -12.84 5.79
N ARG A 300 2.82 -13.71 5.11
CA ARG A 300 2.77 -13.88 3.65
C ARG A 300 1.41 -14.36 3.15
N ASN A 301 0.80 -15.33 3.83
CA ASN A 301 -0.54 -15.81 3.45
C ASN A 301 -1.59 -14.71 3.62
N SER A 302 -1.47 -13.87 4.66
CA SER A 302 -2.36 -12.71 4.86
C SER A 302 -2.15 -11.64 3.78
N TRP A 303 -0.90 -11.38 3.41
CA TRP A 303 -0.57 -10.48 2.31
C TRP A 303 -1.14 -10.97 0.98
N LEU A 304 -1.02 -12.28 0.67
CA LEU A 304 -1.56 -12.88 -0.56
C LEU A 304 -3.06 -12.65 -0.65
N HIS A 305 -3.80 -12.90 0.45
CA HIS A 305 -5.24 -12.65 0.50
C HIS A 305 -5.59 -11.18 0.24
N LEU A 306 -4.88 -10.22 0.86
CA LEU A 306 -5.08 -8.80 0.59
C LEU A 306 -4.76 -8.44 -0.88
N SER A 307 -3.67 -9.00 -1.43
CA SER A 307 -3.25 -8.77 -2.81
C SER A 307 -4.29 -9.24 -3.82
N GLU A 308 -4.83 -10.46 -3.65
CA GLU A 308 -5.87 -11.03 -4.51
C GLU A 308 -7.15 -10.18 -4.50
N LEU A 309 -7.61 -9.74 -3.33
CA LEU A 309 -8.81 -8.90 -3.23
C LEU A 309 -8.58 -7.49 -3.78
N THR A 310 -7.39 -6.93 -3.58
CA THR A 310 -6.99 -5.64 -4.16
C THR A 310 -6.98 -5.72 -5.69
N GLN A 311 -6.50 -6.84 -6.26
CA GLN A 311 -6.48 -7.07 -7.71
C GLN A 311 -7.90 -7.11 -8.31
N ILE A 312 -8.86 -7.74 -7.60
CA ILE A 312 -10.27 -7.74 -8.01
C ILE A 312 -10.84 -6.32 -8.00
N GLU A 313 -10.63 -5.58 -6.92
CA GLU A 313 -11.17 -4.24 -6.73
C GLU A 313 -10.58 -3.22 -7.72
N LEU A 314 -9.29 -3.34 -8.07
CA LEU A 314 -8.64 -2.53 -9.12
C LEU A 314 -9.38 -2.59 -10.45
N ASN A 315 -10.03 -3.73 -10.74
CA ASN A 315 -10.74 -3.98 -11.99
C ASN A 315 -12.27 -3.95 -11.85
N ALA A 316 -12.79 -3.53 -10.69
CA ALA A 316 -14.22 -3.48 -10.42
C ALA A 316 -14.87 -2.17 -10.89
N VAL A 317 -16.19 -2.24 -11.08
CA VAL A 317 -17.08 -1.07 -11.21
C VAL A 317 -17.76 -0.87 -9.85
N THR A 318 -17.38 0.20 -9.16
CA THR A 318 -17.79 0.49 -7.77
C THR A 318 -18.77 1.66 -7.68
N ASP A 319 -19.51 1.94 -8.75
CA ASP A 319 -20.50 3.02 -8.86
C ASP A 319 -21.92 2.53 -8.51
N ASN A 320 -22.85 3.46 -8.35
CA ASN A 320 -24.28 3.23 -8.19
C ASN A 320 -25.09 4.49 -8.62
N PRO A 321 -26.10 4.33 -9.50
CA PRO A 321 -26.48 3.12 -10.22
C PRO A 321 -25.45 2.75 -11.31
N VAL A 322 -25.39 1.48 -11.63
CA VAL A 322 -24.59 0.94 -12.73
C VAL A 322 -25.45 0.89 -14.00
N LEU A 323 -24.86 1.29 -15.13
CA LEU A 323 -25.48 1.17 -16.44
C LEU A 323 -24.98 -0.11 -17.13
N LEU A 324 -25.90 -0.98 -17.51
CA LEU A 324 -25.59 -2.19 -18.27
C LEU A 324 -25.48 -1.89 -19.76
N GLU A 325 -24.91 -2.82 -20.53
CA GLU A 325 -24.70 -2.66 -21.99
C GLU A 325 -26.00 -2.43 -22.78
N ASN A 326 -27.13 -2.94 -22.30
CA ASN A 326 -28.45 -2.74 -22.88
C ASN A 326 -29.08 -1.36 -22.52
N GLY A 327 -28.36 -0.51 -21.78
CA GLY A 327 -28.82 0.81 -21.33
C GLY A 327 -29.69 0.77 -20.06
N GLU A 328 -29.89 -0.40 -19.45
CA GLU A 328 -30.61 -0.53 -18.17
C GLU A 328 -29.78 0.00 -17.03
N ALA A 329 -30.40 0.80 -16.14
CA ALA A 329 -29.77 1.28 -14.91
C ALA A 329 -30.22 0.41 -13.72
N ILE A 330 -29.24 -0.17 -13.02
CA ILE A 330 -29.47 -0.99 -11.82
C ILE A 330 -28.87 -0.31 -10.60
N SER A 331 -29.67 -0.12 -9.57
CA SER A 331 -29.21 0.35 -8.26
C SER A 331 -28.79 -0.83 -7.39
N GLY A 332 -27.61 -0.76 -6.81
CA GLY A 332 -27.03 -1.83 -5.98
C GLY A 332 -26.03 -1.29 -4.96
N GLY A 333 -25.19 -2.17 -4.41
CA GLY A 333 -24.22 -1.88 -3.35
C GLY A 333 -22.76 -2.00 -3.75
N ASN A 334 -22.40 -1.92 -5.04
CA ASN A 334 -21.03 -2.10 -5.52
C ASN A 334 -20.03 -1.10 -4.93
N PHE A 335 -20.49 -0.01 -4.40
CA PHE A 335 -19.69 0.99 -3.68
C PHE A 335 -19.28 0.57 -2.27
N HIS A 336 -19.82 -0.52 -1.73
CA HIS A 336 -19.61 -0.87 -0.33
C HIS A 336 -18.18 -1.41 -0.10
N GLY A 337 -17.37 -0.70 0.70
CA GLY A 337 -15.94 -1.00 0.89
C GLY A 337 -15.61 -2.19 1.79
N GLN A 338 -16.62 -2.96 2.27
CA GLN A 338 -16.38 -4.07 3.19
C GLN A 338 -15.43 -5.16 2.64
N PRO A 339 -15.45 -5.50 1.33
CA PRO A 339 -14.50 -6.47 0.76
C PRO A 339 -13.02 -6.09 0.93
N LEU A 340 -12.70 -4.79 1.04
CA LEU A 340 -11.35 -4.30 1.33
C LEU A 340 -11.12 -4.02 2.82
N ALA A 341 -12.15 -3.57 3.57
CA ALA A 341 -12.01 -3.15 4.96
C ALA A 341 -11.51 -4.29 5.86
N ILE A 342 -12.13 -5.47 5.76
CA ILE A 342 -11.78 -6.66 6.55
C ILE A 342 -10.34 -7.13 6.27
N PRO A 343 -9.92 -7.37 5.02
CA PRO A 343 -8.56 -7.83 4.74
C PRO A 343 -7.49 -6.78 5.08
N LEU A 344 -7.80 -5.47 5.02
CA LEU A 344 -6.90 -4.41 5.48
C LEU A 344 -6.65 -4.49 7.00
N ASP A 345 -7.69 -4.67 7.80
CA ASP A 345 -7.54 -4.86 9.25
C ASP A 345 -6.84 -6.20 9.60
N TYR A 346 -7.12 -7.26 8.85
CA TYR A 346 -6.41 -8.53 9.00
C TYR A 346 -4.91 -8.40 8.68
N ALA A 347 -4.57 -7.65 7.64
CA ALA A 347 -3.18 -7.37 7.28
C ALA A 347 -2.46 -6.48 8.31
N CYS A 348 -3.19 -5.61 9.06
CA CYS A 348 -2.60 -4.90 10.21
C CYS A 348 -2.00 -5.87 11.24
N VAL A 349 -2.75 -6.93 11.60
CA VAL A 349 -2.29 -7.95 12.55
C VAL A 349 -1.07 -8.69 12.01
N ALA A 350 -1.09 -9.05 10.73
CA ALA A 350 0.02 -9.76 10.07
C ALA A 350 1.31 -8.93 10.00
N ALA A 351 1.20 -7.64 9.71
CA ALA A 351 2.32 -6.71 9.67
C ALA A 351 2.87 -6.44 11.08
N ALA A 352 2.00 -6.27 12.07
CA ALA A 352 2.40 -6.10 13.46
C ALA A 352 3.14 -7.33 14.01
N GLU A 353 2.69 -8.54 13.68
CA GLU A 353 3.33 -9.78 14.13
C GLU A 353 4.70 -9.99 13.47
N LEU A 354 4.87 -9.60 12.22
CA LEU A 354 6.18 -9.58 11.56
C LEU A 354 7.15 -8.63 12.30
N GLY A 355 6.67 -7.48 12.77
CA GLY A 355 7.44 -6.56 13.61
C GLY A 355 7.76 -7.15 15.00
N ASN A 356 6.81 -7.85 15.61
CA ASN A 356 7.03 -8.49 16.93
C ASN A 356 8.18 -9.50 16.90
N ILE A 357 8.21 -10.39 15.92
CA ILE A 357 9.28 -11.40 15.85
C ILE A 357 10.63 -10.73 15.51
N SER A 358 10.65 -9.64 14.74
CA SER A 358 11.84 -8.83 14.44
C SER A 358 12.40 -8.19 15.71
N ASP A 359 11.56 -7.53 16.52
CA ASP A 359 11.98 -6.96 17.82
C ASP A 359 12.56 -8.01 18.76
N ARG A 360 11.97 -9.24 18.79
CA ARG A 360 12.56 -10.32 19.61
C ARG A 360 13.97 -10.70 19.16
N ARG A 361 14.28 -10.63 17.86
CA ARG A 361 15.66 -10.85 17.38
C ARG A 361 16.58 -9.68 17.73
N CYS A 362 16.08 -8.43 17.63
CA CYS A 362 16.83 -7.27 18.14
C CYS A 362 17.23 -7.46 19.61
N TYR A 363 16.28 -7.87 20.47
CA TYR A 363 16.56 -8.14 21.87
C TYR A 363 17.63 -9.22 22.06
N LEU A 364 17.52 -10.37 21.38
CA LEU A 364 18.48 -11.47 21.46
C LEU A 364 19.90 -11.06 21.06
N LEU A 365 20.05 -10.21 20.03
CA LEU A 365 21.34 -9.71 19.56
C LEU A 365 22.10 -8.92 20.65
N LEU A 366 21.39 -8.32 21.60
CA LEU A 366 21.96 -7.45 22.64
C LEU A 366 22.36 -8.18 23.93
N GLU A 367 21.95 -9.44 24.11
CA GLU A 367 22.09 -10.14 25.39
C GLU A 367 23.53 -10.53 25.75
N GLY A 368 24.49 -10.34 24.85
CA GLY A 368 25.89 -10.76 25.07
C GLY A 368 26.07 -12.29 25.12
N LYS A 369 25.17 -13.05 24.48
CA LYS A 369 25.20 -14.50 24.39
C LYS A 369 25.92 -14.98 23.13
N TRP A 370 26.35 -16.24 23.15
CA TRP A 370 26.91 -16.96 22.01
C TRP A 370 28.07 -16.24 21.32
N GLY A 371 28.92 -15.60 22.16
CA GLY A 371 30.13 -14.92 21.71
C GLY A 371 29.92 -13.54 21.09
N LEU A 372 28.71 -12.97 21.16
CA LEU A 372 28.49 -11.55 20.89
C LEU A 372 28.77 -10.72 22.13
N PRO A 373 29.31 -9.49 21.99
CA PRO A 373 29.39 -8.58 23.12
C PRO A 373 28.02 -8.08 23.54
N VAL A 374 27.85 -7.80 24.84
CA VAL A 374 26.63 -7.16 25.37
C VAL A 374 26.41 -5.84 24.62
N LEU A 375 25.16 -5.56 24.24
CA LEU A 375 24.73 -4.35 23.52
C LEU A 375 25.44 -4.12 22.18
N LEU A 376 26.06 -5.17 21.60
CA LEU A 376 26.83 -5.12 20.36
C LEU A 376 27.94 -4.06 20.35
N MET A 377 28.55 -3.81 21.52
CA MET A 377 29.53 -2.75 21.70
C MET A 377 30.71 -3.22 22.55
N LYS A 378 31.89 -2.68 22.25
CA LYS A 378 33.04 -2.77 23.14
C LYS A 378 32.94 -1.67 24.21
N ASP A 379 33.66 -1.85 25.31
CA ASP A 379 33.74 -0.89 26.43
C ASP A 379 32.35 -0.44 26.95
N VAL A 380 31.51 -1.46 27.22
CA VAL A 380 30.16 -1.25 27.79
C VAL A 380 30.28 -0.56 29.15
N GLY A 381 29.46 0.46 29.37
CA GLY A 381 29.50 1.36 30.50
C GLY A 381 29.97 2.76 30.09
N LEU A 382 31.03 2.86 29.30
CA LEU A 382 31.34 4.08 28.56
C LEU A 382 30.40 4.26 27.37
N ASN A 383 30.11 3.16 26.65
CA ASN A 383 29.18 3.10 25.55
C ASN A 383 27.87 2.38 25.99
N SER A 384 26.74 2.90 25.53
CA SER A 384 25.41 2.26 25.66
C SER A 384 25.07 1.36 24.46
N GLY A 385 25.76 1.55 23.33
CA GLY A 385 25.61 0.76 22.11
C GLY A 385 24.19 0.72 21.59
N PHE A 386 23.73 -0.46 21.22
CA PHE A 386 22.41 -0.67 20.59
C PHE A 386 21.25 -0.81 21.59
N MET A 387 21.46 -0.46 22.88
CA MET A 387 20.41 -0.56 23.91
C MET A 387 19.17 0.27 23.53
N ILE A 388 19.34 1.55 23.21
CA ILE A 388 18.21 2.45 22.93
C ILE A 388 17.58 2.24 21.54
N PRO A 389 18.30 1.88 20.47
CA PRO A 389 17.67 1.37 19.25
C PRO A 389 16.65 0.24 19.49
N GLN A 390 16.92 -0.71 20.39
CA GLN A 390 15.95 -1.76 20.72
C GLN A 390 14.76 -1.20 21.53
N TYR A 391 14.93 -0.19 22.38
CA TYR A 391 13.77 0.48 23.01
C TYR A 391 12.85 1.09 21.97
N THR A 392 13.40 1.60 20.88
CA THR A 392 12.60 2.13 19.77
C THR A 392 11.78 1.01 19.11
N THR A 393 12.36 -0.16 18.85
CA THR A 393 11.57 -1.29 18.29
C THR A 393 10.47 -1.73 19.26
N ALA A 394 10.76 -1.83 20.55
CA ALA A 394 9.78 -2.17 21.58
C ALA A 394 8.62 -1.17 21.67
N ALA A 395 8.91 0.13 21.53
CA ALA A 395 7.88 1.17 21.48
C ALA A 395 6.99 1.02 20.24
N LEU A 396 7.60 0.82 19.07
CA LEU A 396 6.88 0.71 17.78
C LEU A 396 6.00 -0.55 17.70
N VAL A 397 6.43 -1.69 18.23
CA VAL A 397 5.57 -2.90 18.28
C VAL A 397 4.39 -2.71 19.22
N THR A 398 4.56 -1.96 20.31
CA THR A 398 3.46 -1.64 21.24
C THR A 398 2.47 -0.67 20.58
N GLU A 399 2.95 0.32 19.84
CA GLU A 399 2.10 1.22 19.04
C GLU A 399 1.32 0.45 17.98
N ASN A 400 1.96 -0.46 17.24
CA ASN A 400 1.30 -1.33 16.27
C ASN A 400 0.15 -2.13 16.87
N LYS A 401 0.30 -2.64 18.11
CA LYS A 401 -0.77 -3.34 18.82
C LYS A 401 -2.03 -2.47 18.94
N THR A 402 -1.88 -1.19 19.23
CA THR A 402 -3.04 -0.27 19.35
C THR A 402 -3.71 -0.03 17.99
N LEU A 403 -2.93 -0.04 16.91
CA LEU A 403 -3.43 0.12 15.54
C LEU A 403 -4.10 -1.16 15.00
N CYS A 404 -3.89 -2.31 15.62
CA CYS A 404 -4.53 -3.58 15.22
C CYS A 404 -5.99 -3.70 15.64
N PHE A 405 -6.55 -2.74 16.42
CA PHE A 405 -7.96 -2.76 16.76
C PHE A 405 -8.81 -2.59 15.49
N PRO A 406 -9.69 -3.55 15.13
CA PRO A 406 -10.32 -3.56 13.82
C PRO A 406 -11.37 -2.46 13.69
N ALA A 407 -11.21 -1.58 12.69
CA ALA A 407 -12.21 -0.56 12.36
C ALA A 407 -13.38 -1.17 11.55
N SER A 408 -13.10 -2.18 10.74
CA SER A 408 -14.09 -2.88 9.90
C SER A 408 -15.14 -3.67 10.68
N ALA A 409 -14.95 -3.85 11.99
CA ALA A 409 -15.92 -4.50 12.88
C ALA A 409 -16.94 -3.52 13.49
N ASP A 410 -16.79 -2.20 13.19
CA ASP A 410 -17.69 -1.15 13.65
C ASP A 410 -18.57 -0.64 12.49
N SER A 411 -19.78 -0.15 12.83
CA SER A 411 -20.68 0.47 11.87
C SER A 411 -21.60 1.46 12.61
N ILE A 412 -21.72 2.66 12.04
CA ILE A 412 -22.53 3.74 12.59
C ILE A 412 -23.53 4.19 11.51
N PRO A 413 -24.86 4.19 11.79
CA PRO A 413 -25.84 4.64 10.82
C PRO A 413 -25.65 6.12 10.45
N THR A 414 -25.74 6.41 9.16
CA THR A 414 -25.63 7.74 8.58
C THR A 414 -26.84 8.04 7.70
N SER A 415 -26.98 9.28 7.19
CA SER A 415 -28.05 9.69 6.25
C SER A 415 -29.45 9.34 6.74
N LEU A 416 -29.74 9.63 8.04
CA LEU A 416 -31.03 9.35 8.71
C LEU A 416 -31.46 7.87 8.59
N GLY A 417 -30.51 6.95 8.57
CA GLY A 417 -30.75 5.51 8.51
C GLY A 417 -30.86 4.92 7.11
N GLN A 418 -30.73 5.72 6.05
CA GLN A 418 -30.63 5.20 4.67
C GLN A 418 -29.32 4.44 4.46
N GLU A 419 -28.27 4.88 5.12
CA GLU A 419 -26.94 4.28 5.12
C GLU A 419 -26.69 3.71 6.54
N ASP A 420 -27.42 2.66 6.89
CA ASP A 420 -27.49 2.07 8.23
C ASP A 420 -26.32 1.13 8.54
N HIS A 421 -25.56 0.72 7.51
CA HIS A 421 -24.36 -0.09 7.62
C HIS A 421 -23.25 0.43 6.69
N VAL A 422 -22.08 0.74 7.28
CA VAL A 422 -20.91 1.31 6.57
C VAL A 422 -19.65 0.52 6.89
N SER A 423 -18.64 0.58 6.00
CA SER A 423 -17.48 -0.33 6.06
C SER A 423 -16.35 0.10 7.00
N MET A 424 -16.21 1.40 7.30
CA MET A 424 -15.04 2.01 7.97
C MET A 424 -13.69 1.72 7.28
N GLY A 425 -13.70 1.25 6.03
CA GLY A 425 -12.52 0.83 5.29
C GLY A 425 -11.47 1.92 5.10
N SER A 426 -11.89 3.19 5.07
CA SER A 426 -10.99 4.34 5.03
C SER A 426 -10.06 4.40 6.26
N ILE A 427 -10.56 4.00 7.43
CA ILE A 427 -9.78 3.92 8.67
C ILE A 427 -8.86 2.69 8.61
N SER A 428 -9.37 1.52 8.18
CA SER A 428 -8.58 0.29 8.04
C SER A 428 -7.38 0.49 7.11
N GLY A 429 -7.57 1.13 5.96
CA GLY A 429 -6.49 1.41 5.01
C GLY A 429 -5.41 2.34 5.55
N ARG A 430 -5.80 3.43 6.23
CA ARG A 430 -4.83 4.35 6.86
C ARG A 430 -4.05 3.68 7.99
N LYS A 431 -4.72 2.93 8.87
CA LYS A 431 -4.08 2.20 9.96
C LYS A 431 -3.03 1.21 9.46
N LEU A 432 -3.36 0.40 8.44
CA LEU A 432 -2.41 -0.55 7.88
C LEU A 432 -1.14 0.17 7.38
N ASN A 433 -1.28 1.30 6.70
CA ASN A 433 -0.12 2.05 6.24
C ASN A 433 0.72 2.59 7.41
N GLN A 434 0.11 3.02 8.53
CA GLN A 434 0.84 3.39 9.75
C GLN A 434 1.58 2.20 10.37
N VAL A 435 0.94 1.01 10.43
CA VAL A 435 1.61 -0.21 10.92
C VAL A 435 2.81 -0.57 10.04
N ILE A 436 2.69 -0.39 8.73
CA ILE A 436 3.80 -0.62 7.80
C ILE A 436 4.91 0.42 7.99
N ASP A 437 4.57 1.70 8.22
CA ASP A 437 5.56 2.73 8.56
C ASP A 437 6.42 2.32 9.77
N ASN A 438 5.79 1.84 10.83
CA ASN A 438 6.46 1.35 12.02
C ASN A 438 7.26 0.06 11.75
N LEU A 439 6.72 -0.86 10.94
CA LEU A 439 7.39 -2.11 10.56
C LEU A 439 8.69 -1.83 9.79
N GLU A 440 8.70 -0.87 8.88
CA GLU A 440 9.90 -0.47 8.14
C GLU A 440 11.01 0.02 9.08
N TYR A 441 10.69 0.79 10.12
CA TYR A 441 11.64 1.19 11.15
C TYR A 441 12.12 0.01 11.99
N ILE A 442 11.24 -0.90 12.39
CA ILE A 442 11.60 -2.10 13.16
C ILE A 442 12.59 -2.96 12.36
N LEU A 443 12.28 -3.23 11.09
CA LEU A 443 13.15 -4.00 10.20
C LEU A 443 14.50 -3.29 9.95
N ALA A 444 14.49 -1.96 9.82
CA ALA A 444 15.72 -1.19 9.64
C ALA A 444 16.63 -1.29 10.87
N ILE A 445 16.07 -1.23 12.08
CA ILE A 445 16.83 -1.37 13.31
C ILE A 445 17.36 -2.79 13.47
N GLU A 446 16.58 -3.82 13.11
CA GLU A 446 17.08 -5.20 13.09
C GLU A 446 18.22 -5.37 12.07
N LEU A 447 18.09 -4.83 10.85
CA LEU A 447 19.12 -4.89 9.83
C LEU A 447 20.43 -4.23 10.29
N LEU A 448 20.31 -3.05 10.90
CA LEU A 448 21.45 -2.33 11.47
C LEU A 448 22.14 -3.14 12.58
N SER A 449 21.35 -3.73 13.48
CA SER A 449 21.83 -4.57 14.59
C SER A 449 22.47 -5.87 14.08
N ALA A 450 21.86 -6.53 13.12
CA ALA A 450 22.39 -7.77 12.51
C ALA A 450 23.70 -7.50 11.75
N ALA A 451 23.76 -6.41 10.99
CA ALA A 451 24.99 -6.00 10.31
C ALA A 451 26.12 -5.70 11.32
N GLN A 452 25.82 -5.02 12.43
CA GLN A 452 26.76 -4.80 13.52
C GLN A 452 27.26 -6.13 14.13
N ALA A 453 26.33 -7.06 14.39
CA ALA A 453 26.63 -8.33 15.05
C ALA A 453 27.49 -9.27 14.17
N ILE A 454 27.26 -9.28 12.84
CA ILE A 454 28.05 -10.08 11.89
C ILE A 454 29.55 -9.70 11.93
N GLU A 455 29.88 -8.44 12.18
CA GLU A 455 31.30 -8.02 12.29
C GLU A 455 32.05 -8.72 13.42
N PHE A 456 31.37 -9.10 14.49
CA PHE A 456 31.98 -9.88 15.59
C PHE A 456 32.20 -11.36 15.23
N ARG A 457 31.72 -11.81 14.07
CA ARG A 457 31.97 -13.16 13.53
C ARG A 457 33.20 -13.22 12.63
N ARG A 458 33.77 -12.09 12.28
CA ARG A 458 34.99 -12.05 11.43
C ARG A 458 36.16 -12.80 12.13
N PRO A 459 37.00 -13.58 11.40
CA PRO A 459 37.13 -13.60 9.93
C PRO A 459 36.16 -14.53 9.19
N LEU A 460 35.24 -15.23 9.88
CA LEU A 460 34.26 -16.11 9.24
C LEU A 460 33.37 -15.30 8.30
N LYS A 461 33.05 -15.91 7.17
CA LYS A 461 32.19 -15.31 6.16
C LYS A 461 30.81 -15.96 6.18
N SER A 462 29.79 -15.16 5.92
CA SER A 462 28.42 -15.59 5.66
C SER A 462 28.29 -16.25 4.28
N SER A 463 27.07 -16.60 3.87
CA SER A 463 26.79 -16.95 2.47
C SER A 463 27.11 -15.77 1.55
N VAL A 464 27.34 -16.05 0.26
CA VAL A 464 27.65 -15.01 -0.71
C VAL A 464 26.54 -13.94 -0.83
N ILE A 465 25.26 -14.36 -0.70
CA ILE A 465 24.10 -13.46 -0.75
C ILE A 465 24.03 -12.57 0.50
N LEU A 466 24.24 -13.14 1.68
CA LEU A 466 24.19 -12.38 2.93
C LEU A 466 25.44 -11.49 3.11
N GLU A 467 26.61 -11.88 2.58
CA GLU A 467 27.79 -11.00 2.50
C GLU A 467 27.51 -9.80 1.60
N PHE A 468 26.80 -10.00 0.48
CA PHE A 468 26.37 -8.90 -0.36
C PHE A 468 25.39 -7.99 0.37
N ALA A 469 24.36 -8.55 1.03
CA ALA A 469 23.40 -7.78 1.82
C ALA A 469 24.06 -6.96 2.93
N HIS A 470 25.04 -7.55 3.64
CA HIS A 470 25.85 -6.90 4.65
C HIS A 470 26.69 -5.75 4.04
N SER A 471 27.42 -6.02 2.95
CA SER A 471 28.23 -5.01 2.25
C SER A 471 27.38 -3.84 1.76
N TYR A 472 26.22 -4.13 1.17
CA TYR A 472 25.28 -3.11 0.70
C TYR A 472 24.90 -2.13 1.81
N ILE A 473 24.55 -2.61 3.00
CA ILE A 473 24.21 -1.72 4.13
C ILE A 473 25.44 -0.99 4.65
N ARG A 474 26.63 -1.61 4.61
CA ARG A 474 27.89 -0.98 5.03
C ARG A 474 28.32 0.17 4.10
N ASP A 475 27.85 0.23 2.89
CA ASP A 475 28.07 1.39 1.99
C ASP A 475 27.31 2.65 2.48
N TYR A 476 26.25 2.48 3.30
CA TYR A 476 25.46 3.58 3.86
C TYR A 476 25.74 3.84 5.35
N VAL A 477 26.01 2.79 6.11
CA VAL A 477 26.21 2.88 7.56
C VAL A 477 27.44 2.09 7.99
N SER A 478 28.45 2.79 8.50
CA SER A 478 29.68 2.17 8.98
C SER A 478 29.50 1.37 10.27
N PHE A 479 30.45 0.47 10.59
CA PHE A 479 30.53 -0.19 11.89
C PHE A 479 30.58 0.86 13.01
N ALA A 480 29.81 0.64 14.09
CA ALA A 480 29.85 1.49 15.27
C ALA A 480 30.90 0.96 16.25
N SER A 481 32.05 1.64 16.37
CA SER A 481 33.07 1.34 17.37
C SER A 481 32.81 2.03 18.71
N GLU A 482 31.98 3.07 18.71
CA GLU A 482 31.58 3.90 19.85
C GLU A 482 30.17 4.45 19.65
N ASP A 483 29.56 5.01 20.70
CA ASP A 483 28.25 5.65 20.65
C ASP A 483 28.24 6.83 19.68
N ARG A 484 27.16 6.98 18.94
CA ARG A 484 26.89 8.08 18.02
C ARG A 484 25.39 8.34 17.91
N ILE A 485 24.97 9.28 17.07
CA ILE A 485 23.53 9.56 16.85
C ILE A 485 22.95 8.47 15.95
N PHE A 486 22.53 7.35 16.54
CA PHE A 486 21.99 6.19 15.81
C PHE A 486 20.72 6.50 14.99
N ALA A 487 19.97 7.58 15.34
CA ALA A 487 18.83 8.01 14.56
C ALA A 487 19.19 8.30 13.09
N LEU A 488 20.38 8.87 12.83
CA LEU A 488 20.86 9.13 11.47
C LEU A 488 21.12 7.84 10.70
N ASP A 489 21.69 6.84 11.37
CA ASP A 489 21.93 5.52 10.78
C ASP A 489 20.60 4.80 10.47
N ILE A 490 19.63 4.86 11.39
CA ILE A 490 18.31 4.27 11.22
C ILE A 490 17.61 4.89 10.00
N GLU A 491 17.63 6.23 9.86
CA GLU A 491 17.03 6.91 8.71
C GLU A 491 17.67 6.51 7.38
N GLN A 492 19.01 6.33 7.35
CA GLN A 492 19.70 5.84 6.15
C GLN A 492 19.21 4.44 5.77
N VAL A 493 19.11 3.52 6.74
CA VAL A 493 18.64 2.15 6.47
C VAL A 493 17.16 2.12 6.08
N VAL A 494 16.30 2.89 6.76
CA VAL A 494 14.88 3.02 6.40
C VAL A 494 14.71 3.53 4.97
N SER A 495 15.54 4.50 4.54
CA SER A 495 15.47 5.01 3.17
C SER A 495 15.76 3.94 2.12
N GLN A 496 16.66 2.99 2.40
CA GLN A 496 16.96 1.86 1.52
C GLN A 496 15.80 0.84 1.45
N LEU A 497 15.10 0.63 2.57
CA LEU A 497 13.90 -0.21 2.60
C LEU A 497 12.74 0.47 1.84
N ARG A 498 12.43 1.73 2.14
CA ARG A 498 11.34 2.50 1.53
C ARG A 498 11.49 2.74 0.04
N SER A 499 12.72 2.86 -0.45
CA SER A 499 13.02 2.96 -1.88
C SER A 499 13.01 1.60 -2.59
N PHE A 500 12.76 0.49 -1.88
CA PHE A 500 12.84 -0.90 -2.35
C PHE A 500 14.23 -1.33 -2.85
N GLN A 501 15.24 -0.47 -2.73
CA GLN A 501 16.58 -0.74 -3.30
C GLN A 501 17.26 -1.92 -2.60
N PHE A 502 17.16 -2.02 -1.26
CA PHE A 502 17.78 -3.13 -0.53
C PHE A 502 17.32 -4.50 -1.05
N VAL A 503 16.01 -4.73 -1.08
CA VAL A 503 15.42 -6.00 -1.54
C VAL A 503 15.74 -6.24 -3.02
N LYS A 504 15.58 -5.21 -3.85
CA LYS A 504 15.85 -5.30 -5.29
C LYS A 504 17.31 -5.69 -5.58
N GLN A 505 18.29 -5.05 -4.95
CA GLN A 505 19.70 -5.30 -5.20
C GLN A 505 20.12 -6.68 -4.69
N VAL A 506 19.67 -7.09 -3.49
CA VAL A 506 19.94 -8.42 -2.95
C VAL A 506 19.29 -9.51 -3.81
N GLY A 507 18.04 -9.32 -4.23
CA GLY A 507 17.33 -10.25 -5.10
C GLY A 507 17.98 -10.39 -6.49
N GLN A 508 18.42 -9.28 -7.07
CA GLN A 508 19.16 -9.28 -8.34
C GLN A 508 20.49 -10.02 -8.20
N PHE A 509 21.26 -9.73 -7.15
CA PHE A 509 22.54 -10.41 -6.89
C PHE A 509 22.35 -11.92 -6.67
N ALA A 510 21.30 -12.33 -5.94
CA ALA A 510 20.96 -13.74 -5.77
C ALA A 510 20.70 -14.41 -7.12
N LYS A 511 19.91 -13.79 -8.00
CA LYS A 511 19.62 -14.30 -9.35
C LYS A 511 20.87 -14.41 -10.22
N GLU A 512 21.74 -13.40 -10.19
CA GLU A 512 23.04 -13.41 -10.89
C GLU A 512 23.97 -14.50 -10.36
N SER A 513 23.85 -14.85 -9.07
CA SER A 513 24.54 -15.97 -8.43
C SER A 513 23.89 -17.33 -8.66
N GLY A 514 22.87 -17.42 -9.52
CA GLY A 514 22.16 -18.66 -9.84
C GLY A 514 21.14 -19.11 -8.81
N VAL A 515 20.70 -18.22 -7.90
CA VAL A 515 19.75 -18.52 -6.83
C VAL A 515 18.43 -17.79 -7.07
N SER A 516 17.33 -18.54 -7.27
CA SER A 516 15.98 -18.00 -7.34
C SER A 516 15.27 -18.22 -5.99
N LEU A 517 15.07 -17.14 -5.23
CA LEU A 517 14.55 -17.21 -3.87
C LEU A 517 13.07 -17.64 -3.82
N ASN A 518 12.27 -17.31 -4.83
CA ASN A 518 10.82 -17.55 -4.87
C ASN A 518 10.40 -18.66 -5.85
N GLN A 519 11.34 -19.45 -6.39
CA GLN A 519 11.03 -20.50 -7.36
C GLN A 519 9.97 -21.48 -6.85
N GLY A 520 8.89 -21.64 -7.62
CA GLY A 520 7.75 -22.51 -7.29
C GLY A 520 6.73 -21.87 -6.33
N PHE A 521 6.84 -20.56 -6.09
CA PHE A 521 5.95 -19.77 -5.23
C PHE A 521 5.61 -18.42 -5.87
N GLU A 522 5.40 -18.41 -7.18
CA GLU A 522 5.16 -17.21 -8.00
C GLU A 522 3.93 -16.42 -7.55
N GLN A 523 2.96 -17.07 -6.87
CA GLN A 523 1.79 -16.40 -6.29
C GLN A 523 2.14 -15.37 -5.19
N PHE A 524 3.35 -15.41 -4.64
CA PHE A 524 3.85 -14.44 -3.66
C PHE A 524 4.74 -13.35 -4.29
N GLU A 525 4.83 -13.28 -5.60
CA GLU A 525 5.49 -12.19 -6.32
C GLU A 525 4.50 -11.05 -6.62
N LEU A 526 5.03 -9.83 -6.85
CA LEU A 526 4.25 -8.62 -7.12
C LEU A 526 4.51 -8.10 -8.52
#